data_59ee93f4d7270f29123c8d26c2e729ed
#
_entry.id   59ee93f4d7270f29123c8d26c2e729ed
#
_cell.length_a   1.000
_cell.length_b   1.000
_cell.length_c   1.000
_cell.angle_alpha   90.00
_cell.angle_beta   90.00
_cell.angle_gamma   90.00
#
_symmetry.space_group_name_H-M   'P 1'
#
loop_
_entity.id
_entity.type
_entity.pdbx_description
1 polymer ?
#
loop_
_entity_poly.entity_id
_entity_poly.type
_entity_poly.pdbx_seq_one_letter_code
_entity_poly.pdbx_strand_id
1 'polypeptide(L)'
;MEVIVLNIKHTINGEDVTFFPTLLRNDEEIYLVDCGYDETFEEFIVELKKHNIFIDQVNGIIISHDDIDHIGGLGKFKDNNPHIKIYCGALEEQSISGKIKSERLLQAEKSLKDLTGEDKHWALGFIKSLKNIRRYKIDKTLCEGDLIGEGIEIIDTPGHTKGHISLYSHLHRTLIANDAIVIENGDFEIANPFYTLDIQAAIKSVQKIRNLKPNKVICYHGGIIEKDIEEKLDKLMSRYIH
;
A
#
# COMPACT_ATOMS: atom_id res chain seq x y z
N MET A 1 1.94 19.03 5.07
CA MET A 1 2.33 18.40 3.78
C MET A 1 1.12 18.34 2.86
N GLU A 2 1.30 18.64 1.58
CA GLU A 2 0.32 18.39 0.52
C GLU A 2 0.21 16.89 0.25
N VAL A 3 -1.01 16.43 -0.05
CA VAL A 3 -1.30 15.03 -0.39
C VAL A 3 -1.70 14.97 -1.86
N ILE A 4 -0.86 14.38 -2.70
CA ILE A 4 -1.05 14.27 -4.15
C ILE A 4 -1.27 12.81 -4.50
N VAL A 5 -2.37 12.49 -5.17
CA VAL A 5 -2.68 11.12 -5.63
C VAL A 5 -2.16 10.94 -7.04
N LEU A 6 -1.32 9.94 -7.25
CA LEU A 6 -0.87 9.52 -8.58
C LEU A 6 -1.90 8.54 -9.19
N ASN A 7 -1.92 8.46 -10.51
CA ASN A 7 -2.79 7.53 -11.23
C ASN A 7 -1.92 6.66 -12.13
N ILE A 8 -1.53 5.50 -11.63
CA ILE A 8 -0.67 4.55 -12.33
C ILE A 8 -1.55 3.53 -13.04
N LYS A 9 -1.46 3.51 -14.37
CA LYS A 9 -2.17 2.56 -15.22
C LYS A 9 -1.18 1.64 -15.89
N HIS A 10 -1.41 0.36 -15.81
CA HIS A 10 -0.54 -0.66 -16.40
C HIS A 10 -1.36 -1.86 -16.85
N THR A 11 -0.82 -2.65 -17.77
CA THR A 11 -1.45 -3.89 -18.21
C THR A 11 -0.66 -5.08 -17.67
N ILE A 12 -1.26 -5.88 -16.80
CA ILE A 12 -0.65 -7.07 -16.20
C ILE A 12 -1.37 -8.30 -16.73
N ASN A 13 -0.64 -9.22 -17.38
CA ASN A 13 -1.20 -10.45 -17.96
C ASN A 13 -2.39 -10.22 -18.92
N GLY A 14 -2.43 -9.07 -19.59
CA GLY A 14 -3.50 -8.69 -20.52
C GLY A 14 -4.71 -8.02 -19.86
N GLU A 15 -4.67 -7.77 -18.56
CA GLU A 15 -5.70 -7.04 -17.82
C GLU A 15 -5.19 -5.63 -17.44
N ASP A 16 -6.02 -4.62 -17.69
CA ASP A 16 -5.71 -3.26 -17.30
C ASP A 16 -5.95 -3.08 -15.80
N VAL A 17 -4.90 -2.68 -15.10
CA VAL A 17 -4.94 -2.36 -13.67
C VAL A 17 -4.68 -0.87 -13.46
N THR A 18 -5.31 -0.32 -12.43
CA THR A 18 -5.07 1.07 -12.01
C THR A 18 -4.90 1.10 -10.50
N PHE A 19 -3.82 1.70 -10.05
CA PHE A 19 -3.60 1.92 -8.62
C PHE A 19 -3.18 3.38 -8.34
N PHE A 20 -3.34 3.80 -7.09
CA PHE A 20 -3.32 5.20 -6.69
C PHE A 20 -2.32 5.44 -5.55
N PRO A 21 -1.01 5.27 -5.81
CA PRO A 21 0.01 5.64 -4.85
C PRO A 21 -0.06 7.15 -4.55
N THR A 22 0.43 7.53 -3.39
CA THR A 22 0.28 8.91 -2.91
C THR A 22 1.65 9.55 -2.67
N LEU A 23 1.80 10.82 -3.08
CA LEU A 23 2.93 11.63 -2.69
C LEU A 23 2.55 12.55 -1.51
N LEU A 24 3.46 12.68 -0.58
CA LEU A 24 3.43 13.64 0.51
C LEU A 24 4.52 14.68 0.23
N ARG A 25 4.16 15.94 0.05
CA ARG A 25 5.09 17.00 -0.34
C ARG A 25 4.96 18.23 0.55
N ASN A 26 6.10 18.80 0.93
CA ASN A 26 6.23 20.18 1.38
C ASN A 26 7.43 20.84 0.66
N ASP A 27 7.85 22.01 1.13
CA ASP A 27 8.95 22.77 0.50
C ASP A 27 10.32 22.08 0.64
N GLU A 28 10.48 21.16 1.59
CA GLU A 28 11.75 20.54 1.94
C GLU A 28 11.82 19.05 1.58
N GLU A 29 10.70 18.33 1.64
CA GLU A 29 10.67 16.87 1.57
C GLU A 29 9.53 16.35 0.70
N ILE A 30 9.84 15.28 -0.04
CA ILE A 30 8.89 14.53 -0.85
C ILE A 30 8.99 13.05 -0.47
N TYR A 31 7.88 12.47 -0.06
CA TYR A 31 7.76 11.04 0.20
C TYR A 31 6.75 10.41 -0.75
N LEU A 32 7.09 9.24 -1.27
CA LEU A 32 6.16 8.39 -2.02
C LEU A 32 5.61 7.32 -1.07
N VAL A 33 4.31 7.11 -1.06
CA VAL A 33 3.65 6.00 -0.34
C VAL A 33 3.39 4.89 -1.35
N ASP A 34 4.08 3.78 -1.17
CA ASP A 34 4.15 2.61 -2.05
C ASP A 34 4.70 2.89 -3.46
N CYS A 35 5.29 1.89 -4.09
CA CYS A 35 6.08 2.09 -5.31
C CYS A 35 5.76 1.12 -6.47
N GLY A 36 4.60 0.46 -6.41
CA GLY A 36 4.10 -0.36 -7.51
C GLY A 36 4.88 -1.64 -7.76
N TYR A 37 4.64 -2.22 -8.93
CA TYR A 37 5.43 -3.32 -9.48
C TYR A 37 6.74 -2.80 -10.10
N ASP A 38 7.72 -3.68 -10.30
CA ASP A 38 8.98 -3.33 -11.00
C ASP A 38 8.71 -2.80 -12.41
N GLU A 39 7.72 -3.38 -13.08
CA GLU A 39 7.32 -3.05 -14.45
C GLU A 39 6.65 -1.66 -14.57
N THR A 40 6.09 -1.12 -13.48
CA THR A 40 5.34 0.15 -13.52
C THR A 40 6.19 1.39 -13.26
N PHE A 41 7.50 1.24 -13.16
CA PHE A 41 8.40 2.35 -12.84
C PHE A 41 8.32 3.52 -13.81
N GLU A 42 8.22 3.26 -15.12
CA GLU A 42 8.16 4.32 -16.14
C GLU A 42 6.87 5.14 -16.03
N GLU A 43 5.76 4.51 -15.67
CA GLU A 43 4.49 5.19 -15.40
C GLU A 43 4.60 6.12 -14.19
N PHE A 44 5.32 5.70 -13.13
CA PHE A 44 5.63 6.59 -12.01
C PHE A 44 6.45 7.80 -12.45
N ILE A 45 7.48 7.62 -13.29
CA ILE A 45 8.28 8.75 -13.80
C ILE A 45 7.41 9.73 -14.61
N VAL A 46 6.46 9.21 -15.40
CA VAL A 46 5.52 10.04 -16.16
C VAL A 46 4.58 10.81 -15.23
N GLU A 47 4.03 10.14 -14.21
CA GLU A 47 3.13 10.78 -13.23
C GLU A 47 3.86 11.84 -12.39
N LEU A 48 5.05 11.53 -11.86
CA LEU A 48 5.87 12.50 -11.11
C LEU A 48 6.11 13.79 -11.91
N LYS A 49 6.46 13.65 -13.21
CA LYS A 49 6.69 14.81 -14.10
C LYS A 49 5.46 15.70 -14.27
N LYS A 50 4.24 15.17 -14.23
CA LYS A 50 3.01 15.99 -14.28
C LYS A 50 2.90 16.94 -13.09
N HIS A 51 3.52 16.59 -11.97
CA HIS A 51 3.58 17.39 -10.74
C HIS A 51 4.88 18.19 -10.62
N ASN A 52 5.70 18.26 -11.69
CA ASN A 52 7.02 18.90 -11.73
C ASN A 52 7.99 18.30 -10.68
N ILE A 53 7.90 16.99 -10.44
CA ILE A 53 8.76 16.25 -9.53
C ILE A 53 9.67 15.33 -10.34
N PHE A 54 10.95 15.31 -10.02
CA PHE A 54 11.93 14.40 -10.56
C PHE A 54 12.31 13.35 -9.50
N ILE A 55 12.73 12.18 -9.96
CA ILE A 55 13.01 11.05 -9.07
C ILE A 55 14.08 11.34 -8.01
N ASP A 56 15.08 12.16 -8.35
CA ASP A 56 16.15 12.58 -7.45
C ASP A 56 15.69 13.53 -6.33
N GLN A 57 14.51 14.11 -6.46
CA GLN A 57 13.88 14.94 -5.43
C GLN A 57 13.09 14.12 -4.40
N VAL A 58 12.79 12.84 -4.69
CA VAL A 58 12.05 11.97 -3.75
C VAL A 58 13.00 11.54 -2.63
N ASN A 59 12.74 12.03 -1.42
CA ASN A 59 13.57 11.78 -0.23
C ASN A 59 13.39 10.38 0.34
N GLY A 60 12.19 9.82 0.22
CA GLY A 60 11.90 8.50 0.75
C GLY A 60 10.66 7.83 0.19
N ILE A 61 10.62 6.52 0.36
CA ILE A 61 9.45 5.69 0.08
C ILE A 61 8.95 5.11 1.39
N ILE A 62 7.68 5.30 1.68
CA ILE A 62 6.98 4.71 2.82
C ILE A 62 6.23 3.49 2.29
N ILE A 63 6.64 2.30 2.68
CA ILE A 63 5.98 1.07 2.29
C ILE A 63 4.90 0.73 3.31
N SER A 64 3.67 0.64 2.85
CA SER A 64 2.51 0.32 3.69
C SER A 64 2.54 -1.13 4.19
N HIS A 65 2.92 -2.06 3.31
CA HIS A 65 3.04 -3.50 3.61
C HIS A 65 3.82 -4.25 2.52
N ASP A 66 4.13 -5.55 2.76
CA ASP A 66 4.99 -6.38 1.92
C ASP A 66 4.20 -7.18 0.86
N ASP A 67 3.42 -6.50 0.01
CA ASP A 67 2.83 -7.10 -1.19
C ASP A 67 3.50 -6.54 -2.45
N ILE A 68 3.54 -7.36 -3.52
CA ILE A 68 4.37 -7.11 -4.70
C ILE A 68 4.01 -5.82 -5.44
N ASP A 69 2.75 -5.44 -5.43
CA ASP A 69 2.24 -4.22 -6.07
C ASP A 69 2.48 -2.95 -5.23
N HIS A 70 3.00 -3.09 -4.02
CA HIS A 70 3.38 -1.99 -3.14
C HIS A 70 4.90 -1.81 -3.05
N ILE A 71 5.66 -2.92 -3.09
CA ILE A 71 7.12 -2.93 -2.89
C ILE A 71 7.90 -3.31 -4.16
N GLY A 72 7.25 -3.87 -5.18
CA GLY A 72 7.92 -4.45 -6.35
C GLY A 72 8.85 -3.48 -7.07
N GLY A 73 8.44 -2.23 -7.23
CA GLY A 73 9.21 -1.19 -7.90
C GLY A 73 10.43 -0.67 -7.14
N LEU A 74 10.59 -1.02 -5.86
CA LEU A 74 11.63 -0.47 -4.98
C LEU A 74 13.04 -0.56 -5.58
N GLY A 75 13.31 -1.65 -6.30
CA GLY A 75 14.58 -1.84 -6.98
C GLY A 75 14.87 -0.76 -8.02
N LYS A 76 13.90 -0.44 -8.87
CA LYS A 76 14.02 0.60 -9.90
C LYS A 76 14.19 1.99 -9.28
N PHE A 77 13.43 2.28 -8.23
CA PHE A 77 13.57 3.54 -7.51
C PHE A 77 14.98 3.70 -6.92
N LYS A 78 15.54 2.66 -6.28
CA LYS A 78 16.91 2.68 -5.74
C LYS A 78 18.00 2.78 -6.81
N ASP A 79 17.79 2.18 -7.98
CA ASP A 79 18.74 2.29 -9.10
C ASP A 79 18.81 3.72 -9.66
N ASN A 80 17.67 4.42 -9.68
CA ASN A 80 17.56 5.78 -10.23
C ASN A 80 17.77 6.88 -9.18
N ASN A 81 17.55 6.59 -7.90
CA ASN A 81 17.88 7.45 -6.77
C ASN A 81 18.47 6.61 -5.62
N PRO A 82 19.81 6.36 -5.61
CA PRO A 82 20.44 5.55 -4.57
C PRO A 82 20.31 6.13 -3.15
N HIS A 83 20.03 7.42 -3.03
CA HIS A 83 19.91 8.14 -1.74
C HIS A 83 18.50 8.05 -1.14
N ILE A 84 17.51 7.58 -1.92
CA ILE A 84 16.13 7.45 -1.42
C ILE A 84 16.09 6.58 -0.17
N LYS A 85 15.44 7.04 0.88
CA LYS A 85 15.30 6.30 2.13
C LYS A 85 14.06 5.42 2.10
N ILE A 86 14.08 4.31 2.83
CA ILE A 86 13.00 3.35 2.89
C ILE A 86 12.43 3.31 4.32
N TYR A 87 11.12 3.52 4.41
CA TYR A 87 10.35 3.50 5.64
C TYR A 87 9.28 2.42 5.56
N CYS A 88 8.95 1.79 6.67
CA CYS A 88 7.81 0.85 6.74
C CYS A 88 7.31 0.69 8.17
N GLY A 89 6.15 0.09 8.34
CA GLY A 89 5.65 -0.33 9.65
C GLY A 89 6.65 -1.26 10.36
N ALA A 90 6.79 -1.13 11.68
CA ALA A 90 7.78 -1.87 12.45
C ALA A 90 7.62 -3.40 12.31
N LEU A 91 6.39 -3.91 12.15
CA LEU A 91 6.11 -5.33 11.98
C LEU A 91 6.41 -5.86 10.57
N GLU A 92 6.55 -4.98 9.57
CA GLU A 92 6.92 -5.35 8.18
C GLU A 92 8.43 -5.32 7.95
N GLU A 93 9.23 -4.73 8.84
CA GLU A 93 10.66 -4.49 8.66
C GLU A 93 11.43 -5.75 8.27
N GLN A 94 11.17 -6.86 8.93
CA GLN A 94 11.92 -8.09 8.70
C GLN A 94 11.62 -8.73 7.34
N SER A 95 10.37 -8.69 6.90
CA SER A 95 9.97 -9.23 5.61
C SER A 95 10.41 -8.31 4.47
N ILE A 96 10.15 -7.01 4.56
CA ILE A 96 10.56 -6.03 3.54
C ILE A 96 12.08 -5.98 3.38
N SER A 97 12.84 -6.11 4.47
CA SER A 97 14.31 -6.19 4.40
C SER A 97 14.85 -7.54 3.93
N GLY A 98 14.00 -8.54 3.76
CA GLY A 98 14.38 -9.89 3.32
C GLY A 98 15.03 -10.74 4.41
N LYS A 99 14.98 -10.37 5.68
CA LYS A 99 15.47 -11.18 6.80
C LYS A 99 14.62 -12.42 7.04
N ILE A 100 13.31 -12.31 6.74
CA ILE A 100 12.36 -13.43 6.74
C ILE A 100 11.57 -13.43 5.43
N LYS A 101 10.89 -14.54 5.11
CA LYS A 101 9.94 -14.60 4.01
C LYS A 101 8.71 -13.73 4.34
N SER A 102 8.14 -13.06 3.33
CA SER A 102 6.87 -12.35 3.49
C SER A 102 5.73 -13.31 3.81
N GLU A 103 4.72 -12.82 4.50
CA GLU A 103 3.50 -13.59 4.79
C GLU A 103 2.82 -14.03 3.49
N ARG A 104 2.83 -13.17 2.47
CA ARG A 104 2.31 -13.47 1.13
C ARG A 104 3.04 -14.65 0.47
N LEU A 105 4.36 -14.68 0.54
CA LEU A 105 5.16 -15.78 0.00
C LEU A 105 4.85 -17.09 0.74
N LEU A 106 4.75 -17.05 2.06
CA LEU A 106 4.39 -18.22 2.87
C LEU A 106 2.99 -18.75 2.53
N GLN A 107 2.01 -17.85 2.36
CA GLN A 107 0.65 -18.19 1.95
C GLN A 107 0.65 -18.85 0.57
N ALA A 108 1.33 -18.27 -0.42
CA ALA A 108 1.41 -18.79 -1.78
C ALA A 108 2.09 -20.17 -1.83
N GLU A 109 3.21 -20.35 -1.11
CA GLU A 109 3.90 -21.64 -1.01
C GLU A 109 3.04 -22.72 -0.32
N LYS A 110 2.20 -22.32 0.65
CA LYS A 110 1.28 -23.26 1.33
C LYS A 110 0.15 -23.68 0.39
N SER A 111 -0.48 -22.73 -0.29
CA SER A 111 -1.61 -23.01 -1.20
C SER A 111 -1.20 -23.85 -2.40
N LEU A 112 0.05 -23.79 -2.83
CA LEU A 112 0.57 -24.54 -3.97
C LEU A 112 0.36 -26.07 -3.87
N LYS A 113 0.25 -26.62 -2.66
CA LYS A 113 0.09 -28.05 -2.41
C LYS A 113 -1.23 -28.59 -2.92
N ASP A 114 -2.27 -27.74 -2.91
CA ASP A 114 -3.64 -28.11 -3.23
C ASP A 114 -4.03 -27.73 -4.67
N LEU A 115 -3.12 -27.04 -5.40
CA LEU A 115 -3.36 -26.57 -6.75
C LEU A 115 -2.88 -27.57 -7.82
N THR A 116 -3.61 -27.62 -8.94
CA THR A 116 -3.30 -28.46 -10.10
C THR A 116 -3.49 -27.67 -11.41
N GLY A 117 -3.00 -28.18 -12.53
CA GLY A 117 -3.22 -27.61 -13.84
C GLY A 117 -2.75 -26.15 -13.97
N GLU A 118 -3.58 -25.30 -14.57
CA GLU A 118 -3.29 -23.89 -14.83
C GLU A 118 -3.12 -23.07 -13.55
N ASP A 119 -3.93 -23.32 -12.52
CA ASP A 119 -3.84 -22.64 -11.23
C ASP A 119 -2.47 -22.87 -10.57
N LYS A 120 -1.95 -24.09 -10.68
CA LYS A 120 -0.61 -24.40 -10.18
C LYS A 120 0.47 -23.68 -10.97
N HIS A 121 0.32 -23.59 -12.29
CA HIS A 121 1.26 -22.89 -13.15
C HIS A 121 1.30 -21.40 -12.81
N TRP A 122 0.13 -20.76 -12.66
CA TRP A 122 0.00 -19.38 -12.23
C TRP A 122 0.65 -19.16 -10.84
N ALA A 123 0.34 -20.00 -9.86
CA ALA A 123 0.87 -19.89 -8.51
C ALA A 123 2.41 -20.03 -8.47
N LEU A 124 3.00 -20.90 -9.29
CA LEU A 124 4.45 -21.00 -9.44
C LEU A 124 5.06 -19.72 -10.02
N GLY A 125 4.42 -19.11 -11.01
CA GLY A 125 4.80 -17.81 -11.56
C GLY A 125 4.76 -16.71 -10.49
N PHE A 126 3.65 -16.63 -9.75
CA PHE A 126 3.47 -15.67 -8.66
C PHE A 126 4.53 -15.83 -7.56
N ILE A 127 4.78 -17.06 -7.10
CA ILE A 127 5.85 -17.38 -6.12
C ILE A 127 7.22 -16.92 -6.65
N LYS A 128 7.49 -17.14 -7.94
CA LYS A 128 8.73 -16.67 -8.56
C LYS A 128 8.84 -15.15 -8.54
N SER A 129 7.77 -14.44 -8.86
CA SER A 129 7.72 -12.96 -8.80
C SER A 129 7.99 -12.46 -7.38
N LEU A 130 7.33 -13.03 -6.36
CA LEU A 130 7.56 -12.68 -4.96
C LEU A 130 9.02 -12.92 -4.51
N LYS A 131 9.66 -14.00 -4.98
CA LYS A 131 11.06 -14.31 -4.69
C LYS A 131 12.05 -13.38 -5.40
N ASN A 132 11.65 -12.78 -6.50
CA ASN A 132 12.50 -11.89 -7.29
C ASN A 132 12.46 -10.44 -6.80
N ILE A 133 11.57 -10.08 -5.89
CA ILE A 133 11.52 -8.73 -5.31
C ILE A 133 12.87 -8.40 -4.70
N ARG A 134 13.46 -7.29 -5.12
CA ARG A 134 14.71 -6.79 -4.55
C ARG A 134 14.45 -6.18 -3.19
N ARG A 135 15.08 -6.73 -2.16
CA ARG A 135 14.94 -6.35 -0.77
C ARG A 135 16.05 -5.41 -0.33
N TYR A 136 15.72 -4.45 0.53
CA TYR A 136 16.66 -3.46 1.01
C TYR A 136 16.57 -3.27 2.51
N LYS A 137 17.68 -2.84 3.12
CA LYS A 137 17.68 -2.44 4.53
C LYS A 137 16.70 -1.27 4.70
N ILE A 138 15.89 -1.34 5.76
CA ILE A 138 14.99 -0.26 6.15
C ILE A 138 15.80 0.83 6.87
N ASP A 139 15.61 2.07 6.47
CA ASP A 139 16.29 3.23 7.08
C ASP A 139 15.61 3.64 8.39
N LYS A 140 14.28 3.55 8.46
CA LYS A 140 13.51 3.84 9.66
C LYS A 140 12.23 3.03 9.69
N THR A 141 11.93 2.42 10.82
CA THR A 141 10.62 1.84 11.13
C THR A 141 9.68 2.89 11.69
N LEU A 142 8.39 2.72 11.40
CA LEU A 142 7.31 3.61 11.80
C LEU A 142 6.34 2.83 12.69
N CYS A 143 5.82 3.50 13.71
CA CYS A 143 4.86 2.97 14.66
C CYS A 143 3.62 3.86 14.71
N GLU A 144 2.53 3.31 15.25
CA GLU A 144 1.31 4.07 15.57
C GLU A 144 1.63 5.40 16.25
N GLY A 145 1.08 6.50 15.74
CA GLY A 145 1.26 7.84 16.27
C GLY A 145 2.55 8.56 15.85
N ASP A 146 3.49 7.88 15.16
CA ASP A 146 4.64 8.55 14.58
C ASP A 146 4.19 9.58 13.53
N LEU A 147 4.94 10.69 13.43
CA LEU A 147 4.67 11.72 12.44
C LEU A 147 5.72 11.69 11.32
N ILE A 148 5.24 11.81 10.09
CA ILE A 148 6.04 12.09 8.89
C ILE A 148 5.83 13.55 8.52
N GLY A 149 6.95 14.29 8.40
CA GLY A 149 6.92 15.71 8.09
C GLY A 149 5.94 16.47 8.98
N GLU A 150 5.18 17.39 8.40
CA GLU A 150 4.23 18.24 9.13
C GLU A 150 2.84 17.58 9.20
N GLY A 151 2.60 16.80 10.24
CA GLY A 151 1.25 16.39 10.63
C GLY A 151 0.63 15.24 9.83
N ILE A 152 1.44 14.37 9.23
CA ILE A 152 0.98 13.07 8.69
C ILE A 152 1.26 12.00 9.74
N GLU A 153 0.22 11.49 10.37
CA GLU A 153 0.28 10.47 11.41
C GLU A 153 0.24 9.06 10.81
N ILE A 154 1.06 8.17 11.35
CA ILE A 154 1.04 6.74 11.04
C ILE A 154 -0.06 6.07 11.86
N ILE A 155 -0.91 5.33 11.18
CA ILE A 155 -2.02 4.58 11.77
C ILE A 155 -1.80 3.10 11.49
N ASP A 156 -1.60 2.29 12.53
CA ASP A 156 -1.58 0.84 12.37
C ASP A 156 -2.96 0.33 11.96
N THR A 157 -3.03 -0.33 10.82
CA THR A 157 -4.26 -0.89 10.25
C THR A 157 -4.04 -2.35 9.85
N PRO A 158 -3.72 -3.22 10.85
CA PRO A 158 -3.47 -4.63 10.59
C PRO A 158 -4.70 -5.35 10.07
N GLY A 159 -4.47 -6.44 9.33
CA GLY A 159 -5.52 -7.32 8.82
C GLY A 159 -5.20 -7.82 7.41
N HIS A 160 -5.00 -6.95 6.46
CA HIS A 160 -4.49 -7.33 5.14
C HIS A 160 -3.11 -8.01 5.28
N THR A 161 -2.17 -7.34 5.94
CA THR A 161 -1.00 -7.96 6.56
C THR A 161 -0.94 -7.60 8.05
N LYS A 162 -0.03 -8.23 8.81
CA LYS A 162 0.11 -7.96 10.25
C LYS A 162 0.62 -6.57 10.57
N GLY A 163 1.50 -6.07 9.73
CA GLY A 163 2.20 -4.80 9.94
C GLY A 163 1.71 -3.68 9.02
N HIS A 164 0.56 -3.88 8.35
CA HIS A 164 -0.01 -2.87 7.46
C HIS A 164 -0.22 -1.55 8.18
N ILE A 165 0.22 -0.46 7.53
CA ILE A 165 0.03 0.90 8.00
C ILE A 165 -0.76 1.74 7.00
N SER A 166 -1.59 2.63 7.53
CA SER A 166 -2.23 3.75 6.81
C SER A 166 -1.62 5.06 7.29
N LEU A 167 -1.88 6.15 6.58
CA LEU A 167 -1.38 7.48 6.96
C LEU A 167 -2.56 8.45 7.05
N TYR A 168 -2.55 9.33 8.05
CA TYR A 168 -3.63 10.28 8.26
C TYR A 168 -3.12 11.73 8.35
N SER A 169 -3.62 12.57 7.45
CA SER A 169 -3.38 14.02 7.50
C SER A 169 -4.43 14.70 8.37
N HIS A 170 -4.03 15.16 9.56
CA HIS A 170 -4.91 15.90 10.46
C HIS A 170 -5.37 17.21 9.86
N LEU A 171 -4.48 17.93 9.16
CA LEU A 171 -4.77 19.22 8.56
C LEU A 171 -5.90 19.12 7.51
N HIS A 172 -5.85 18.08 6.68
CA HIS A 172 -6.80 17.89 5.59
C HIS A 172 -7.88 16.85 5.91
N ARG A 173 -7.81 16.20 7.08
CA ARG A 173 -8.66 15.06 7.46
C ARG A 173 -8.72 14.02 6.33
N THR A 174 -7.56 13.74 5.74
CA THR A 174 -7.39 12.81 4.63
C THR A 174 -6.72 11.55 5.13
N LEU A 175 -7.35 10.41 4.89
CA LEU A 175 -6.78 9.09 5.14
C LEU A 175 -6.19 8.56 3.83
N ILE A 176 -4.95 8.12 3.87
CA ILE A 176 -4.31 7.26 2.87
C ILE A 176 -4.41 5.86 3.43
N ALA A 177 -5.44 5.13 2.99
CA ALA A 177 -5.82 3.85 3.58
C ALA A 177 -4.95 2.69 3.07
N ASN A 178 -4.34 2.85 1.90
CA ASN A 178 -3.67 1.77 1.18
C ASN A 178 -4.62 0.57 1.04
N ASP A 179 -4.25 -0.63 1.48
CA ASP A 179 -5.05 -1.85 1.41
C ASP A 179 -5.75 -2.23 2.72
N ALA A 180 -5.80 -1.32 3.71
CA ALA A 180 -6.70 -1.50 4.85
C ALA A 180 -8.16 -1.60 4.41
N ILE A 181 -8.53 -0.80 3.40
CA ILE A 181 -9.80 -0.84 2.66
C ILE A 181 -9.54 -0.49 1.19
N VAL A 182 -10.35 -1.04 0.31
CA VAL A 182 -10.32 -0.77 -1.13
C VAL A 182 -11.66 -0.18 -1.58
N ILE A 183 -11.74 0.30 -2.82
CA ILE A 183 -12.99 0.81 -3.39
C ILE A 183 -13.41 -0.11 -4.53
N GLU A 184 -14.59 -0.72 -4.41
CA GLU A 184 -15.24 -1.52 -5.44
C GLU A 184 -16.65 -1.00 -5.70
N ASN A 185 -17.00 -0.78 -6.95
CA ASN A 185 -18.32 -0.27 -7.37
C ASN A 185 -18.76 1.03 -6.63
N GLY A 186 -17.80 1.87 -6.23
CA GLY A 186 -18.06 3.13 -5.52
C GLY A 186 -18.31 3.00 -4.01
N ASP A 187 -18.17 1.82 -3.44
CA ASP A 187 -18.28 1.56 -2.00
C ASP A 187 -16.95 1.05 -1.43
N PHE A 188 -16.79 1.15 -0.10
CA PHE A 188 -15.66 0.54 0.57
C PHE A 188 -15.84 -0.97 0.73
N GLU A 189 -14.73 -1.70 0.53
CA GLU A 189 -14.60 -3.14 0.79
C GLU A 189 -13.34 -3.40 1.62
N ILE A 190 -13.31 -4.51 2.37
CA ILE A 190 -12.06 -5.09 2.84
C ILE A 190 -11.32 -5.61 1.61
N ALA A 191 -10.01 -5.37 1.53
CA ALA A 191 -9.18 -5.93 0.46
C ALA A 191 -9.44 -7.44 0.33
N ASN A 192 -9.45 -7.95 -0.91
CA ASN A 192 -9.90 -9.30 -1.25
C ASN A 192 -9.63 -10.32 -0.11
N PRO A 193 -10.67 -10.98 0.43
CA PRO A 193 -10.54 -11.87 1.58
C PRO A 193 -9.52 -13.01 1.40
N PHE A 194 -9.26 -13.42 0.15
CA PHE A 194 -8.22 -14.39 -0.15
C PHE A 194 -6.81 -13.87 0.18
N TYR A 195 -6.60 -12.57 0.01
CA TYR A 195 -5.32 -11.90 0.30
C TYR A 195 -5.29 -11.22 1.67
N THR A 196 -6.40 -11.14 2.39
CA THR A 196 -6.47 -10.59 3.75
C THR A 196 -6.16 -11.69 4.76
N LEU A 197 -5.05 -11.54 5.48
CA LEU A 197 -4.52 -12.60 6.36
C LEU A 197 -5.33 -12.77 7.65
N ASP A 198 -5.91 -11.67 8.15
CA ASP A 198 -6.74 -11.65 9.37
C ASP A 198 -7.94 -10.71 9.20
N ILE A 199 -9.08 -11.30 8.82
CA ILE A 199 -10.34 -10.54 8.63
C ILE A 199 -10.80 -9.86 9.92
N GLN A 200 -10.60 -10.47 11.09
CA GLN A 200 -11.02 -9.88 12.37
C GLN A 200 -10.17 -8.63 12.71
N ALA A 201 -8.88 -8.68 12.44
CA ALA A 201 -8.01 -7.51 12.56
C ALA A 201 -8.39 -6.42 11.53
N ALA A 202 -8.70 -6.79 10.28
CA ALA A 202 -9.15 -5.85 9.25
C ALA A 202 -10.44 -5.12 9.67
N ILE A 203 -11.43 -5.82 10.22
CA ILE A 203 -12.67 -5.20 10.72
C ILE A 203 -12.37 -4.19 11.84
N LYS A 204 -11.47 -4.51 12.77
CA LYS A 204 -11.03 -3.57 13.83
C LYS A 204 -10.33 -2.35 13.23
N SER A 205 -9.55 -2.54 12.17
CA SER A 205 -8.90 -1.45 11.45
C SER A 205 -9.93 -0.56 10.76
N VAL A 206 -10.98 -1.12 10.15
CA VAL A 206 -12.11 -0.34 9.60
C VAL A 206 -12.80 0.48 10.68
N GLN A 207 -13.04 -0.11 11.87
CA GLN A 207 -13.61 0.61 13.02
C GLN A 207 -12.71 1.78 13.46
N LYS A 208 -11.39 1.58 13.48
CA LYS A 208 -10.41 2.63 13.78
C LYS A 208 -10.46 3.75 12.75
N ILE A 209 -10.46 3.40 11.46
CA ILE A 209 -10.60 4.35 10.33
C ILE A 209 -11.87 5.19 10.48
N ARG A 210 -13.01 4.55 10.78
CA ARG A 210 -14.27 5.25 11.01
C ARG A 210 -14.17 6.28 12.13
N ASN A 211 -13.49 5.94 13.22
CA ASN A 211 -13.34 6.82 14.39
C ASN A 211 -12.44 8.05 14.11
N LEU A 212 -11.55 7.99 13.10
CA LEU A 212 -10.77 9.14 12.62
C LEU A 212 -11.65 10.20 11.94
N LYS A 213 -12.86 9.84 11.49
CA LYS A 213 -13.81 10.69 10.76
C LYS A 213 -13.15 11.45 9.59
N PRO A 214 -12.53 10.74 8.63
CA PRO A 214 -11.90 11.39 7.49
C PRO A 214 -12.93 12.10 6.62
N ASN A 215 -12.53 13.21 5.98
CA ASN A 215 -13.32 13.88 4.96
C ASN A 215 -12.96 13.39 3.55
N LYS A 216 -11.82 12.69 3.43
CA LYS A 216 -11.32 12.10 2.20
C LYS A 216 -10.61 10.81 2.53
N VAL A 217 -10.89 9.77 1.76
CA VAL A 217 -10.20 8.48 1.85
C VAL A 217 -9.60 8.15 0.49
N ILE A 218 -8.31 7.86 0.49
CA ILE A 218 -7.54 7.43 -0.66
C ILE A 218 -7.20 5.96 -0.45
N CYS A 219 -7.71 5.10 -1.32
CA CYS A 219 -7.39 3.67 -1.35
C CYS A 219 -6.41 3.41 -2.48
N TYR A 220 -5.45 2.53 -2.27
CA TYR A 220 -4.49 2.16 -3.31
C TYR A 220 -5.21 1.52 -4.51
N HIS A 221 -6.22 0.69 -4.25
CA HIS A 221 -7.10 0.13 -5.25
C HIS A 221 -8.48 0.82 -5.23
N GLY A 222 -8.90 1.32 -6.40
CA GLY A 222 -10.19 1.95 -6.63
C GLY A 222 -10.24 3.47 -6.47
N GLY A 223 -9.20 4.12 -5.92
CA GLY A 223 -9.02 5.57 -5.94
C GLY A 223 -9.54 6.31 -4.72
N ILE A 224 -10.48 7.26 -4.89
CA ILE A 224 -10.80 8.24 -3.86
C ILE A 224 -12.30 8.30 -3.58
N ILE A 225 -12.67 8.38 -2.30
CA ILE A 225 -14.03 8.74 -1.84
C ILE A 225 -13.96 9.99 -0.95
N GLU A 226 -14.84 10.97 -1.24
CA GLU A 226 -14.97 12.23 -0.52
C GLU A 226 -16.42 12.51 -0.02
N LYS A 227 -17.35 11.60 -0.32
CA LYS A 227 -18.76 11.73 0.06
C LYS A 227 -19.25 10.49 0.78
N ASP A 228 -20.15 10.70 1.72
CA ASP A 228 -20.86 9.64 2.44
C ASP A 228 -19.91 8.61 3.11
N ILE A 229 -18.70 9.07 3.49
CA ILE A 229 -17.62 8.21 4.01
C ILE A 229 -18.07 7.45 5.25
N GLU A 230 -18.69 8.14 6.22
CA GLU A 230 -19.16 7.51 7.47
C GLU A 230 -20.22 6.43 7.17
N GLU A 231 -21.21 6.75 6.34
CA GLU A 231 -22.27 5.81 5.93
C GLU A 231 -21.69 4.60 5.21
N LYS A 232 -20.74 4.80 4.28
CA LYS A 232 -20.09 3.72 3.55
C LYS A 232 -19.24 2.83 4.46
N LEU A 233 -18.54 3.41 5.46
CA LEU A 233 -17.81 2.63 6.46
C LEU A 233 -18.75 1.86 7.38
N ASP A 234 -19.89 2.44 7.79
CA ASP A 234 -20.91 1.75 8.56
C ASP A 234 -21.55 0.59 7.76
N LYS A 235 -21.80 0.81 6.48
CA LYS A 235 -22.29 -0.23 5.56
C LYS A 235 -21.26 -1.37 5.43
N LEU A 236 -19.97 -1.05 5.30
CA LEU A 236 -18.90 -2.04 5.26
C LEU A 236 -18.89 -2.87 6.54
N MET A 237 -18.87 -2.22 7.72
CA MET A 237 -18.83 -2.91 9.00
C MET A 237 -20.06 -3.79 9.22
N SER A 238 -21.27 -3.36 8.81
CA SER A 238 -22.51 -4.12 8.98
C SER A 238 -22.51 -5.48 8.27
N ARG A 239 -21.65 -5.66 7.26
CA ARG A 239 -21.51 -6.94 6.55
C ARG A 239 -20.72 -7.99 7.33
N TYR A 240 -19.94 -7.58 8.31
CA TYR A 240 -19.03 -8.45 9.07
C TYR A 240 -19.36 -8.53 10.57
N ILE A 241 -20.23 -7.66 11.09
CA ILE A 241 -20.65 -7.64 12.49
C ILE A 241 -22.10 -8.14 12.54
N HIS A 242 -22.26 -9.41 12.93
CA HIS A 242 -23.57 -10.05 13.16
C HIS A 242 -23.84 -10.14 14.64
#